data_9f4e86c7cb0bf9c07bd6f6086d15af3f
#
_entry.id   9f4e86c7cb0bf9c07bd6f6086d15af3f
#
_cell.length_a   1.000
_cell.length_b   1.000
_cell.length_c   1.000
_cell.angle_alpha   90.00
_cell.angle_beta   90.00
_cell.angle_gamma   90.00
#
_symmetry.space_group_name_H-M   'P 1'
#
loop_
_entity.id
_entity.type
_entity.pdbx_description
1 polymer ?
#
loop_
_entity_poly.entity_id
_entity_poly.type
_entity_poly.pdbx_seq_one_letter_code
_entity_poly.pdbx_strand_id
1 'polypeptide(L)'
;MSSLSTSPALLLAGGPGATWRALRQSAAGAGMRRRFAAVRHEIYEDLIDVIANGAHPRDALLAHADILERRGSPLAQGFRHVVLRMEQGHSVSVALAHLAPPGDVALLSAFEGGRRLVDGLRVLNTLAKDERTLRDEAWRLLSMPLVYAFLGFCLLAFGVPTMVDMIGPMIDPRIRTADQTALIILAGFIKGWTLPIVIVSVIAGVAFLWSLANWQGPARRWCDRWVAPYAIYRAYRAAAFLKGLAAQLESRPKPSDALGAIRALSDPWLAGYIDRVLDGLVLHPARPIDAFDVGLLDRETVDALLLVGRYGTPEAAISSRADQALDRASKSIRRGAKAIQSLVLGVVGVVIIWVVFSLVLQTVKINMNTMGGFSGQAAPAAAR
;
A
#
# COMPACT_ATOMS: atom_id res chain seq x y z
N MET A 1 9.90 -10.10 29.91
CA MET A 1 10.96 -9.12 30.15
C MET A 1 12.17 -9.50 29.30
N SER A 2 12.84 -8.56 28.76
CA SER A 2 13.96 -8.53 27.81
C SER A 2 13.54 -8.45 26.34
N SER A 3 13.39 -7.20 25.91
CA SER A 3 13.45 -6.73 24.56
C SER A 3 14.81 -7.05 23.96
N LEU A 4 14.86 -7.96 22.98
CA LEU A 4 16.01 -8.05 22.08
C LEU A 4 15.96 -6.85 21.12
N SER A 5 16.35 -5.69 21.65
CA SER A 5 16.88 -4.62 20.83
C SER A 5 18.24 -5.11 20.32
N THR A 6 18.28 -5.62 19.11
CA THR A 6 19.54 -5.85 18.40
C THR A 6 20.20 -4.48 18.17
N SER A 7 21.02 -4.08 19.13
CA SER A 7 21.84 -2.88 19.03
C SER A 7 22.71 -2.96 17.75
N PRO A 8 22.79 -1.90 16.95
CA PRO A 8 23.62 -1.87 15.74
C PRO A 8 25.11 -2.16 16.01
N ALA A 9 25.57 -2.05 17.24
CA ALA A 9 26.93 -2.38 17.67
C ALA A 9 27.27 -3.89 17.56
N LEU A 10 26.29 -4.81 17.64
CA LEU A 10 26.54 -6.25 17.47
C LEU A 10 26.71 -6.67 16.00
N LEU A 11 26.27 -5.84 15.05
CA LEU A 11 26.44 -6.09 13.61
C LEU A 11 27.88 -5.80 13.13
N LEU A 12 28.66 -5.04 13.88
CA LEU A 12 30.03 -4.67 13.53
C LEU A 12 31.10 -5.64 14.10
N ALA A 13 30.75 -6.51 15.05
CA ALA A 13 31.67 -7.47 15.67
C ALA A 13 31.77 -8.82 14.92
N GLY A 14 30.88 -9.09 13.97
CA GLY A 14 30.93 -10.29 13.13
C GLY A 14 31.54 -9.97 11.78
N GLY A 15 32.58 -10.72 11.36
CA GLY A 15 33.18 -10.58 10.03
C GLY A 15 32.13 -10.65 8.90
N PRO A 16 32.49 -10.22 7.65
CA PRO A 16 31.53 -10.04 6.54
C PRO A 16 30.64 -11.26 6.24
N GLY A 17 31.09 -12.47 6.57
CA GLY A 17 30.28 -13.69 6.44
C GLY A 17 29.18 -13.87 7.48
N ALA A 18 29.28 -13.24 8.65
CA ALA A 18 28.23 -13.30 9.69
C ALA A 18 27.10 -12.31 9.40
N THR A 19 27.43 -11.13 8.88
CA THR A 19 26.44 -10.13 8.46
C THR A 19 25.60 -10.59 7.27
N TRP A 20 26.21 -11.25 6.28
CA TRP A 20 25.49 -11.84 5.15
C TRP A 20 24.57 -12.99 5.55
N ARG A 21 24.96 -13.82 6.53
CA ARG A 21 24.10 -14.88 7.07
C ARG A 21 22.91 -14.30 7.83
N ALA A 22 23.12 -13.31 8.68
CA ALA A 22 22.05 -12.61 9.41
C ALA A 22 21.09 -11.90 8.46
N LEU A 23 21.57 -11.25 7.40
CA LEU A 23 20.74 -10.63 6.35
C LEU A 23 19.95 -11.67 5.54
N ARG A 24 20.54 -12.81 5.20
CA ARG A 24 19.81 -13.90 4.53
C ARG A 24 18.73 -14.52 5.42
N GLN A 25 19.01 -14.72 6.70
CA GLN A 25 18.01 -15.24 7.65
C GLN A 25 16.87 -14.25 7.89
N SER A 26 17.17 -12.96 8.00
CA SER A 26 16.16 -11.91 8.12
C SER A 26 15.33 -11.76 6.83
N ALA A 27 15.95 -11.85 5.66
CA ALA A 27 15.28 -11.81 4.38
C ALA A 27 14.40 -13.05 4.13
N ALA A 28 14.86 -14.25 4.50
CA ALA A 28 14.08 -15.46 4.44
C ALA A 28 12.87 -15.42 5.37
N GLY A 29 13.05 -14.92 6.60
CA GLY A 29 11.98 -14.70 7.56
C GLY A 29 10.97 -13.67 7.07
N ALA A 30 11.42 -12.55 6.48
CA ALA A 30 10.54 -11.55 5.88
C ALA A 30 9.75 -12.11 4.68
N GLY A 31 10.40 -12.93 3.85
CA GLY A 31 9.75 -13.61 2.72
C GLY A 31 8.68 -14.59 3.19
N MET A 32 8.93 -15.34 4.26
CA MET A 32 7.99 -16.29 4.85
C MET A 32 6.77 -15.57 5.45
N ARG A 33 6.96 -14.47 6.19
CA ARG A 33 5.87 -13.63 6.70
C ARG A 33 5.01 -13.04 5.58
N ARG A 34 5.60 -12.57 4.48
CA ARG A 34 4.85 -12.07 3.33
C ARG A 34 4.02 -13.14 2.67
N ARG A 35 4.56 -14.35 2.51
CA ARG A 35 3.83 -15.51 1.96
C ARG A 35 2.68 -15.93 2.88
N PHE A 36 2.92 -16.00 4.18
CA PHE A 36 1.88 -16.28 5.16
C PHE A 36 0.77 -15.22 5.10
N ALA A 37 1.12 -13.94 5.10
CA ALA A 37 0.16 -12.85 5.04
C ALA A 37 -0.71 -12.88 3.76
N ALA A 38 -0.23 -13.45 2.66
CA ALA A 38 -0.99 -13.60 1.43
C ALA A 38 -2.06 -14.69 1.48
N VAL A 39 -1.80 -15.80 2.20
CA VAL A 39 -2.67 -16.98 2.26
C VAL A 39 -3.31 -17.19 3.63
N ARG A 40 -3.07 -16.32 4.60
CA ARG A 40 -3.48 -16.49 6.01
C ARG A 40 -4.98 -16.73 6.19
N HIS A 41 -5.84 -16.13 5.33
CA HIS A 41 -7.29 -16.33 5.41
C HIS A 41 -7.70 -17.79 5.12
N GLU A 42 -7.05 -18.44 4.14
CA GLU A 42 -7.26 -19.86 3.83
C GLU A 42 -6.82 -20.73 5.01
N ILE A 43 -5.65 -20.40 5.57
CA ILE A 43 -5.10 -21.11 6.73
C ILE A 43 -5.99 -20.98 7.96
N TYR A 44 -6.48 -19.77 8.24
CA TYR A 44 -7.38 -19.56 9.39
C TYR A 44 -8.72 -20.26 9.18
N GLU A 45 -9.25 -20.32 7.96
CA GLU A 45 -10.47 -21.04 7.61
C GLU A 45 -10.31 -22.54 7.85
N ASP A 46 -9.23 -23.14 7.32
CA ASP A 46 -8.90 -24.56 7.55
C ASP A 46 -8.73 -24.87 9.05
N LEU A 47 -8.05 -24.01 9.81
CA LEU A 47 -7.88 -24.17 11.24
C LEU A 47 -9.20 -24.06 12.01
N ILE A 48 -10.09 -23.14 11.63
CA ILE A 48 -11.42 -23.00 12.24
C ILE A 48 -12.20 -24.30 12.08
N ASP A 49 -12.25 -24.84 10.87
CA ASP A 49 -13.01 -26.05 10.56
C ASP A 49 -12.49 -27.27 11.35
N VAL A 50 -11.18 -27.44 11.40
CA VAL A 50 -10.56 -28.58 12.08
C VAL A 50 -10.71 -28.46 13.61
N ILE A 51 -10.49 -27.27 14.18
CA ILE A 51 -10.57 -27.06 15.64
C ILE A 51 -12.03 -27.04 16.11
N ALA A 52 -12.96 -26.50 15.33
CA ALA A 52 -14.38 -26.51 15.65
C ALA A 52 -14.95 -27.94 15.69
N ASN A 53 -14.39 -28.86 14.91
CA ASN A 53 -14.72 -30.30 14.92
C ASN A 53 -14.02 -31.07 16.07
N GLY A 54 -13.37 -30.38 17.00
CA GLY A 54 -12.82 -30.97 18.23
C GLY A 54 -11.35 -31.36 18.16
N ALA A 55 -10.64 -31.05 17.09
CA ALA A 55 -9.20 -31.31 17.01
C ALA A 55 -8.42 -30.35 17.95
N HIS A 56 -7.36 -30.85 18.54
CA HIS A 56 -6.47 -29.99 19.32
C HIS A 56 -5.73 -29.01 18.38
N PRO A 57 -5.55 -27.72 18.73
CA PRO A 57 -4.90 -26.72 17.89
C PRO A 57 -3.52 -27.13 17.38
N ARG A 58 -2.74 -27.85 18.21
CA ARG A 58 -1.43 -28.39 17.82
C ARG A 58 -1.55 -29.39 16.67
N ASP A 59 -2.51 -30.34 16.77
CA ASP A 59 -2.68 -31.40 15.78
C ASP A 59 -3.23 -30.85 14.47
N ALA A 60 -4.11 -29.82 14.54
CA ALA A 60 -4.57 -29.08 13.38
C ALA A 60 -3.42 -28.37 12.63
N LEU A 61 -2.52 -27.71 13.37
CA LEU A 61 -1.34 -27.05 12.80
C LEU A 61 -0.34 -28.05 12.22
N LEU A 62 -0.16 -29.20 12.84
CA LEU A 62 0.70 -30.27 12.35
C LEU A 62 0.16 -30.85 11.05
N ALA A 63 -1.13 -31.19 11.01
CA ALA A 63 -1.80 -31.68 9.80
C ALA A 63 -1.69 -30.65 8.64
N HIS A 64 -1.85 -29.38 8.95
CA HIS A 64 -1.69 -28.31 7.97
C HIS A 64 -0.24 -28.19 7.47
N ALA A 65 0.75 -28.36 8.35
CA ALA A 65 2.17 -28.40 7.97
C ALA A 65 2.46 -29.53 7.00
N ASP A 66 1.90 -30.73 7.23
CA ASP A 66 2.07 -31.90 6.38
C ASP A 66 1.43 -31.71 4.98
N ILE A 67 0.27 -31.05 4.91
CA ILE A 67 -0.36 -30.67 3.64
C ILE A 67 0.52 -29.69 2.86
N LEU A 68 1.04 -28.66 3.53
CA LEU A 68 1.94 -27.67 2.91
C LEU A 68 3.26 -28.31 2.43
N GLU A 69 3.77 -29.29 3.16
CA GLU A 69 4.99 -30.02 2.76
C GLU A 69 4.76 -30.87 1.51
N ARG A 70 3.64 -31.61 1.41
CA ARG A 70 3.24 -32.32 0.20
C ARG A 70 3.10 -31.40 -1.01
N ARG A 71 2.69 -30.16 -0.80
CA ARG A 71 2.61 -29.10 -1.87
C ARG A 71 3.95 -28.43 -2.15
N GLY A 72 5.04 -28.82 -1.49
CA GLY A 72 6.36 -28.20 -1.63
C GLY A 72 6.42 -26.74 -1.16
N SER A 73 5.51 -26.31 -0.29
CA SER A 73 5.44 -24.94 0.18
C SER A 73 6.51 -24.66 1.24
N PRO A 74 7.29 -23.58 1.12
CA PRO A 74 8.27 -23.21 2.15
C PRO A 74 7.62 -22.83 3.49
N LEU A 75 6.31 -22.57 3.54
CA LEU A 75 5.58 -22.32 4.78
C LEU A 75 5.53 -23.54 5.69
N ALA A 76 5.67 -24.76 5.16
CA ALA A 76 5.66 -26.00 5.95
C ALA A 76 6.69 -25.97 7.10
N GLN A 77 7.91 -25.52 6.83
CA GLN A 77 8.95 -25.38 7.85
C GLN A 77 8.56 -24.37 8.93
N GLY A 78 7.90 -23.26 8.56
CA GLY A 78 7.39 -22.28 9.51
C GLY A 78 6.34 -22.88 10.44
N PHE A 79 5.39 -23.66 9.90
CA PHE A 79 4.37 -24.32 10.71
C PHE A 79 4.95 -25.42 11.62
N ARG A 80 5.92 -26.19 11.15
CA ARG A 80 6.65 -27.15 12.01
C ARG A 80 7.33 -26.43 13.19
N HIS A 81 7.90 -25.26 12.95
CA HIS A 81 8.48 -24.46 14.03
C HIS A 81 7.42 -23.95 15.02
N VAL A 82 6.20 -23.59 14.54
CA VAL A 82 5.07 -23.26 15.41
C VAL A 82 4.72 -24.43 16.31
N VAL A 83 4.57 -25.63 15.75
CA VAL A 83 4.25 -26.85 16.50
C VAL A 83 5.31 -27.13 17.56
N LEU A 84 6.61 -27.06 17.21
CA LEU A 84 7.70 -27.22 18.19
C LEU A 84 7.63 -26.23 19.35
N ARG A 85 7.29 -24.96 19.08
CA ARG A 85 7.11 -23.97 20.15
C ARG A 85 5.92 -24.27 21.04
N MET A 86 4.83 -24.80 20.48
CA MET A 86 3.69 -25.25 21.29
C MET A 86 4.05 -26.47 22.17
N GLU A 87 4.88 -27.39 21.70
CA GLU A 87 5.43 -28.49 22.50
C GLU A 87 6.31 -28.02 23.65
N GLN A 88 6.96 -26.87 23.50
CA GLN A 88 7.71 -26.18 24.54
C GLN A 88 6.83 -25.44 25.55
N GLY A 89 5.50 -25.55 25.44
CA GLY A 89 4.54 -24.92 26.34
C GLY A 89 4.16 -23.47 26.00
N HIS A 90 4.57 -22.98 24.82
CA HIS A 90 4.13 -21.67 24.38
C HIS A 90 2.68 -21.71 23.87
N SER A 91 1.96 -20.62 24.08
CA SER A 91 0.62 -20.46 23.55
C SER A 91 0.59 -20.33 22.02
N VAL A 92 -0.57 -20.55 21.40
CA VAL A 92 -0.73 -20.49 19.94
C VAL A 92 -0.32 -19.14 19.38
N SER A 93 -0.70 -18.03 20.03
CA SER A 93 -0.35 -16.66 19.62
C SER A 93 1.17 -16.43 19.65
N VAL A 94 1.81 -16.85 20.75
CA VAL A 94 3.27 -16.71 20.89
C VAL A 94 4.02 -17.61 19.91
N ALA A 95 3.50 -18.81 19.66
CA ALA A 95 4.09 -19.72 18.69
C ALA A 95 3.98 -19.19 17.26
N LEU A 96 2.85 -18.56 16.89
CA LEU A 96 2.63 -17.95 15.57
C LEU A 96 3.35 -16.60 15.36
N ALA A 97 3.88 -15.97 16.40
CA ALA A 97 4.43 -14.62 16.36
C ALA A 97 5.57 -14.41 15.35
N HIS A 98 6.25 -15.47 14.91
CA HIS A 98 7.30 -15.37 13.91
C HIS A 98 6.78 -15.46 12.45
N LEU A 99 5.55 -15.97 12.25
CA LEU A 99 4.90 -16.10 10.94
C LEU A 99 3.79 -15.08 10.74
N ALA A 100 2.89 -14.97 11.72
CA ALA A 100 1.72 -14.12 11.63
C ALA A 100 2.06 -12.64 11.75
N PRO A 101 1.28 -11.75 11.10
CA PRO A 101 1.36 -10.32 11.34
C PRO A 101 1.16 -10.01 12.83
N PRO A 102 1.85 -8.98 13.35
CA PRO A 102 1.74 -8.65 14.77
C PRO A 102 0.30 -8.40 15.25
N GLY A 103 -0.54 -7.76 14.41
CA GLY A 103 -1.95 -7.51 14.73
C GLY A 103 -2.75 -8.80 14.95
N ASP A 104 -2.47 -9.84 14.16
CA ASP A 104 -3.13 -11.14 14.28
C ASP A 104 -2.72 -11.82 15.58
N VAL A 105 -1.44 -11.74 15.93
CA VAL A 105 -0.90 -12.28 17.19
C VAL A 105 -1.54 -11.63 18.41
N ALA A 106 -1.68 -10.30 18.39
CA ALA A 106 -2.32 -9.58 19.50
C ALA A 106 -3.79 -9.96 19.66
N LEU A 107 -4.50 -10.04 18.55
CA LEU A 107 -5.90 -10.43 18.57
C LEU A 107 -6.03 -11.87 19.09
N LEU A 108 -5.23 -12.80 18.57
CA LEU A 108 -5.27 -14.19 19.00
C LEU A 108 -4.95 -14.34 20.48
N SER A 109 -3.97 -13.59 21.01
CA SER A 109 -3.62 -13.61 22.43
C SER A 109 -4.78 -13.17 23.35
N ALA A 110 -5.67 -12.33 22.83
CA ALA A 110 -6.85 -11.90 23.59
C ALA A 110 -7.91 -13.01 23.72
N PHE A 111 -7.94 -13.95 22.77
CA PHE A 111 -8.89 -15.05 22.73
C PHE A 111 -8.31 -16.40 23.24
N GLU A 112 -7.05 -16.47 23.62
CA GLU A 112 -6.40 -17.71 24.07
C GLU A 112 -6.90 -18.24 25.42
N GLY A 113 -7.60 -17.43 26.21
CA GLY A 113 -8.20 -17.85 27.48
C GLY A 113 -9.45 -18.70 27.30
N GLY A 114 -9.32 -20.02 27.25
CA GLY A 114 -10.46 -20.95 27.23
C GLY A 114 -10.96 -21.39 25.85
N ARG A 115 -12.26 -21.74 25.72
CA ARG A 115 -12.89 -22.27 24.51
C ARG A 115 -13.07 -21.22 23.39
N ARG A 116 -12.49 -20.03 23.51
CA ARG A 116 -12.71 -18.88 22.61
C ARG A 116 -11.72 -18.78 21.45
N LEU A 117 -10.77 -19.70 21.32
CA LEU A 117 -9.76 -19.68 20.25
C LEU A 117 -10.40 -19.68 18.85
N VAL A 118 -11.46 -20.48 18.66
CA VAL A 118 -12.20 -20.55 17.40
C VAL A 118 -12.85 -19.21 17.08
N ASP A 119 -13.39 -18.52 18.06
CA ASP A 119 -13.99 -17.19 17.87
C ASP A 119 -12.92 -16.18 17.48
N GLY A 120 -11.77 -16.20 18.12
CA GLY A 120 -10.61 -15.40 17.74
C GLY A 120 -10.15 -15.66 16.30
N LEU A 121 -10.07 -16.93 15.90
CA LEU A 121 -9.73 -17.31 14.53
C LEU A 121 -10.80 -16.84 13.51
N ARG A 122 -12.09 -16.92 13.86
CA ARG A 122 -13.18 -16.40 13.00
C ARG A 122 -13.04 -14.89 12.76
N VAL A 123 -12.76 -14.12 13.82
CA VAL A 123 -12.54 -12.68 13.70
C VAL A 123 -11.31 -12.40 12.83
N LEU A 124 -10.21 -13.13 13.04
CA LEU A 124 -9.00 -13.02 12.21
C LEU A 124 -9.25 -13.35 10.75
N ASN A 125 -10.00 -14.41 10.48
CA ASN A 125 -10.37 -14.81 9.12
C ASN A 125 -11.18 -13.72 8.42
N THR A 126 -12.16 -13.15 9.13
CA THR A 126 -12.97 -12.05 8.60
C THR A 126 -12.10 -10.82 8.28
N LEU A 127 -11.24 -10.42 9.23
CA LEU A 127 -10.30 -9.31 9.02
C LEU A 127 -9.34 -9.57 7.85
N ALA A 128 -8.80 -10.78 7.74
CA ALA A 128 -7.90 -11.15 6.67
C ALA A 128 -8.59 -11.16 5.29
N LYS A 129 -9.85 -11.63 5.22
CA LYS A 129 -10.70 -11.58 4.01
C LYS A 129 -11.00 -10.14 3.60
N ASP A 130 -11.39 -9.30 4.55
CA ASP A 130 -11.68 -7.89 4.30
C ASP A 130 -10.44 -7.15 3.80
N GLU A 131 -9.29 -7.37 4.44
CA GLU A 131 -8.01 -6.77 4.05
C GLU A 131 -7.59 -7.21 2.65
N ARG A 132 -7.76 -8.48 2.31
CA ARG A 132 -7.50 -9.00 0.96
C ARG A 132 -8.43 -8.35 -0.06
N THR A 133 -9.73 -8.32 0.21
CA THR A 133 -10.72 -7.72 -0.70
C THR A 133 -10.41 -6.26 -0.99
N LEU A 134 -10.10 -5.46 0.04
CA LEU A 134 -9.74 -4.06 -0.13
C LEU A 134 -8.44 -3.89 -0.93
N ARG A 135 -7.43 -4.72 -0.67
CA ARG A 135 -6.17 -4.70 -1.41
C ARG A 135 -6.36 -5.07 -2.87
N ASP A 136 -7.12 -6.14 -3.15
CA ASP A 136 -7.37 -6.62 -4.51
C ASP A 136 -8.21 -5.60 -5.30
N GLU A 137 -9.16 -4.95 -4.65
CA GLU A 137 -9.93 -3.86 -5.21
C GLU A 137 -9.07 -2.64 -5.52
N ALA A 138 -8.23 -2.22 -4.56
CA ALA A 138 -7.29 -1.12 -4.76
C ALA A 138 -6.32 -1.43 -5.91
N TRP A 139 -5.77 -2.65 -5.96
CA TRP A 139 -4.89 -3.06 -7.04
C TRP A 139 -5.58 -3.06 -8.40
N ARG A 140 -6.79 -3.59 -8.49
CA ARG A 140 -7.58 -3.59 -9.73
C ARG A 140 -7.88 -2.19 -10.22
N LEU A 141 -8.19 -1.26 -9.31
CA LEU A 141 -8.49 0.13 -9.66
C LEU A 141 -7.25 0.94 -10.04
N LEU A 142 -6.07 0.61 -9.47
CA LEU A 142 -4.82 1.32 -9.74
C LEU A 142 -4.04 0.71 -10.91
N SER A 143 -4.31 -0.53 -11.30
CA SER A 143 -3.59 -1.19 -12.41
C SER A 143 -3.78 -0.45 -13.74
N MET A 144 -5.00 -0.03 -14.07
CA MET A 144 -5.29 0.70 -15.31
C MET A 144 -4.56 2.05 -15.41
N PRO A 145 -4.60 2.94 -14.40
CA PRO A 145 -3.77 4.16 -14.39
C PRO A 145 -2.28 3.89 -14.57
N LEU A 146 -1.75 2.83 -13.94
CA LEU A 146 -0.34 2.45 -14.09
C LEU A 146 0.00 2.02 -15.52
N VAL A 147 -0.88 1.26 -16.17
CA VAL A 147 -0.71 0.87 -17.60
C VAL A 147 -0.70 2.09 -18.48
N TYR A 148 -1.64 3.03 -18.30
CA TYR A 148 -1.67 4.27 -19.08
C TYR A 148 -0.45 5.15 -18.84
N ALA A 149 0.00 5.29 -17.59
CA ALA A 149 1.21 6.03 -17.25
C ALA A 149 2.46 5.39 -17.89
N PHE A 150 2.56 4.05 -17.85
CA PHE A 150 3.64 3.32 -18.50
C PHE A 150 3.62 3.47 -20.02
N LEU A 151 2.44 3.36 -20.65
CA LEU A 151 2.30 3.55 -22.09
C LEU A 151 2.66 4.98 -22.51
N GLY A 152 2.19 5.98 -21.76
CA GLY A 152 2.56 7.39 -21.97
C GLY A 152 4.07 7.62 -21.82
N PHE A 153 4.68 7.00 -20.80
CA PHE A 153 6.13 7.06 -20.61
C PHE A 153 6.88 6.40 -21.78
N CYS A 154 6.45 5.23 -22.25
CA CYS A 154 7.06 4.58 -23.43
C CYS A 154 6.93 5.45 -24.68
N LEU A 155 5.77 6.07 -24.89
CA LEU A 155 5.56 6.97 -26.03
C LEU A 155 6.51 8.18 -25.97
N LEU A 156 6.69 8.77 -24.81
CA LEU A 156 7.63 9.88 -24.63
C LEU A 156 9.08 9.43 -24.75
N ALA A 157 9.45 8.33 -24.08
CA ALA A 157 10.84 7.87 -24.02
C ALA A 157 11.39 7.37 -25.37
N PHE A 158 10.54 6.74 -26.17
CA PHE A 158 10.94 6.15 -27.46
C PHE A 158 10.33 6.87 -28.66
N GLY A 159 9.07 7.29 -28.58
CA GLY A 159 8.37 7.90 -29.70
C GLY A 159 8.95 9.27 -30.07
N VAL A 160 9.11 10.16 -29.10
CA VAL A 160 9.61 11.54 -29.38
C VAL A 160 11.04 11.55 -29.91
N PRO A 161 12.01 10.84 -29.31
CA PRO A 161 13.37 10.78 -29.85
C PRO A 161 13.44 10.19 -31.26
N THR A 162 12.73 9.08 -31.49
CA THR A 162 12.71 8.45 -32.83
C THR A 162 12.16 9.38 -33.90
N MET A 163 11.12 10.13 -33.58
CA MET A 163 10.54 11.11 -34.50
C MET A 163 11.49 12.26 -34.78
N VAL A 164 12.16 12.79 -33.74
CA VAL A 164 13.14 13.86 -33.93
C VAL A 164 14.33 13.39 -34.77
N ASP A 165 14.78 12.15 -34.60
CA ASP A 165 15.87 11.56 -35.39
C ASP A 165 15.46 11.38 -36.86
N MET A 166 14.20 11.06 -37.14
CA MET A 166 13.68 10.83 -38.47
C MET A 166 13.44 12.16 -39.22
N ILE A 167 12.90 13.17 -38.57
CA ILE A 167 12.47 14.44 -39.18
C ILE A 167 13.54 15.52 -39.01
N GLY A 168 14.36 15.49 -37.98
CA GLY A 168 15.37 16.48 -37.63
C GLY A 168 16.34 16.81 -38.75
N PRO A 169 16.86 15.82 -39.52
CA PRO A 169 17.73 16.07 -40.69
C PRO A 169 17.04 16.82 -41.85
N MET A 170 15.72 16.77 -41.91
CA MET A 170 14.94 17.42 -42.98
C MET A 170 14.61 18.90 -42.69
N ILE A 171 14.91 19.36 -41.46
CA ILE A 171 14.59 20.73 -41.01
C ILE A 171 15.84 21.61 -41.10
N ASP A 172 15.81 22.61 -41.94
CA ASP A 172 16.89 23.62 -42.03
C ASP A 172 17.01 24.35 -40.66
N PRO A 173 18.22 24.38 -40.06
CA PRO A 173 18.46 25.04 -38.76
C PRO A 173 18.07 26.52 -38.74
N ARG A 174 18.08 27.18 -39.93
CA ARG A 174 17.80 28.61 -40.05
C ARG A 174 16.32 28.97 -40.00
N ILE A 175 15.41 27.97 -40.18
CA ILE A 175 13.96 28.20 -40.32
C ILE A 175 13.20 27.48 -39.17
N ARG A 176 13.92 27.05 -38.12
CA ARG A 176 13.31 26.33 -37.00
C ARG A 176 12.28 27.19 -36.26
N THR A 177 11.09 26.62 -36.06
CA THR A 177 10.06 27.25 -35.23
C THR A 177 10.30 26.92 -33.73
N ALA A 178 9.68 27.72 -32.84
CA ALA A 178 9.79 27.51 -31.40
C ALA A 178 9.38 26.10 -30.98
N ASP A 179 8.30 25.54 -31.58
CA ASP A 179 7.81 24.17 -31.32
C ASP A 179 8.82 23.10 -31.72
N GLN A 180 9.49 23.26 -32.86
CA GLN A 180 10.53 22.34 -33.34
C GLN A 180 11.74 22.36 -32.41
N THR A 181 12.14 23.56 -31.98
CA THR A 181 13.22 23.71 -30.99
C THR A 181 12.86 23.06 -29.67
N ALA A 182 11.63 23.25 -29.19
CA ALA A 182 11.14 22.61 -27.98
C ALA A 182 11.16 21.07 -28.05
N LEU A 183 10.73 20.50 -29.21
CA LEU A 183 10.77 19.04 -29.42
C LEU A 183 12.20 18.49 -29.47
N ILE A 184 13.14 19.18 -30.10
CA ILE A 184 14.54 18.76 -30.16
C ILE A 184 15.18 18.80 -28.78
N ILE A 185 14.93 19.87 -28.02
CA ILE A 185 15.41 20.01 -26.63
C ILE A 185 14.79 18.89 -25.77
N LEU A 186 13.49 18.65 -25.90
CA LEU A 186 12.82 17.57 -25.17
C LEU A 186 13.38 16.20 -25.53
N ALA A 187 13.60 15.91 -26.82
CA ALA A 187 14.19 14.65 -27.26
C ALA A 187 15.61 14.45 -26.72
N GLY A 188 16.43 15.51 -26.76
CA GLY A 188 17.78 15.49 -26.20
C GLY A 188 17.76 15.27 -24.69
N PHE A 189 16.87 15.96 -23.97
CA PHE A 189 16.64 15.75 -22.55
C PHE A 189 16.22 14.32 -22.25
N ILE A 190 15.23 13.78 -22.96
CA ILE A 190 14.75 12.41 -22.79
C ILE A 190 15.89 11.42 -23.02
N LYS A 191 16.62 11.52 -24.15
CA LYS A 191 17.75 10.61 -24.44
C LYS A 191 18.79 10.57 -23.33
N GLY A 192 19.18 11.74 -22.79
CA GLY A 192 20.19 11.82 -21.74
C GLY A 192 19.67 11.44 -20.35
N TRP A 193 18.39 11.70 -20.08
CA TRP A 193 17.81 11.61 -18.74
C TRP A 193 16.85 10.44 -18.52
N THR A 194 16.56 9.61 -19.52
CA THR A 194 15.64 8.46 -19.36
C THR A 194 16.07 7.53 -18.24
N LEU A 195 17.35 7.12 -18.22
CA LEU A 195 17.86 6.22 -17.17
C LEU A 195 17.84 6.87 -15.78
N PRO A 196 18.37 8.09 -15.57
CA PRO A 196 18.21 8.81 -14.29
C PRO A 196 16.75 8.97 -13.87
N ILE A 197 15.83 9.32 -14.77
CA ILE A 197 14.40 9.48 -14.46
C ILE A 197 13.81 8.17 -13.98
N VAL A 198 14.10 7.04 -14.61
CA VAL A 198 13.63 5.72 -14.18
C VAL A 198 14.15 5.39 -12.79
N ILE A 199 15.46 5.59 -12.54
CA ILE A 199 16.07 5.33 -11.23
C ILE A 199 15.42 6.20 -10.15
N VAL A 200 15.29 7.51 -10.40
CA VAL A 200 14.67 8.45 -9.45
C VAL A 200 13.20 8.08 -9.22
N SER A 201 12.46 7.68 -10.25
CA SER A 201 11.05 7.26 -10.12
C SER A 201 10.91 6.00 -9.27
N VAL A 202 11.80 5.03 -9.43
CA VAL A 202 11.82 3.82 -8.60
C VAL A 202 12.15 4.16 -7.14
N ILE A 203 13.18 4.98 -6.90
CA ILE A 203 13.56 5.43 -5.56
C ILE A 203 12.41 6.22 -4.92
N ALA A 204 11.81 7.15 -5.66
CA ALA A 204 10.66 7.94 -5.20
C ALA A 204 9.44 7.05 -4.88
N GLY A 205 9.18 6.02 -5.70
CA GLY A 205 8.13 5.04 -5.44
C GLY A 205 8.36 4.24 -4.16
N VAL A 206 9.58 3.76 -3.95
CA VAL A 206 9.96 3.04 -2.71
C VAL A 206 9.89 3.96 -1.50
N ALA A 207 10.42 5.19 -1.61
CA ALA A 207 10.34 6.20 -0.55
C ALA A 207 8.90 6.58 -0.23
N PHE A 208 8.05 6.69 -1.24
CA PHE A 208 6.62 6.95 -1.07
C PHE A 208 5.92 5.82 -0.31
N LEU A 209 6.14 4.55 -0.69
CA LEU A 209 5.58 3.39 0.01
C LEU A 209 6.08 3.31 1.46
N TRP A 210 7.36 3.59 1.69
CA TRP A 210 7.92 3.66 3.04
C TRP A 210 7.30 4.79 3.85
N SER A 211 7.10 5.95 3.24
CA SER A 211 6.47 7.13 3.85
C SER A 211 5.04 6.86 4.33
N LEU A 212 4.26 6.01 3.63
CA LEU A 212 2.89 5.69 4.01
C LEU A 212 2.78 5.14 5.44
N ALA A 213 3.72 4.31 5.86
CA ALA A 213 3.70 3.64 7.17
C ALA A 213 4.52 4.37 8.25
N ASN A 214 5.58 5.11 7.87
CA ASN A 214 6.57 5.62 8.82
C ASN A 214 6.53 7.14 9.02
N TRP A 215 6.03 7.89 8.02
CA TRP A 215 6.04 9.34 8.11
C TRP A 215 4.99 9.84 9.10
N GLN A 216 5.42 10.69 10.07
CA GLN A 216 4.61 11.30 11.10
C GLN A 216 4.73 12.84 11.05
N GLY A 217 3.83 13.54 11.72
CA GLY A 217 3.92 14.98 11.90
C GLY A 217 2.77 15.78 11.29
N PRO A 218 2.80 17.11 11.42
CA PRO A 218 1.70 17.99 10.96
C PRO A 218 1.56 18.01 9.43
N ALA A 219 2.68 17.98 8.69
CA ALA A 219 2.66 17.94 7.23
C ALA A 219 2.01 16.64 6.71
N ARG A 220 2.27 15.49 7.39
CA ARG A 220 1.62 14.22 7.06
C ARG A 220 0.10 14.29 7.24
N ARG A 221 -0.39 14.90 8.34
CA ARG A 221 -1.83 15.07 8.60
C ARG A 221 -2.52 15.93 7.54
N TRP A 222 -1.82 16.93 7.02
CA TRP A 222 -2.30 17.71 5.88
C TRP A 222 -2.41 16.86 4.62
N CYS A 223 -1.37 16.04 4.30
CA CYS A 223 -1.39 15.10 3.19
C CYS A 223 -2.51 14.05 3.34
N ASP A 224 -2.75 13.53 4.54
CA ASP A 224 -3.82 12.57 4.84
C ASP A 224 -5.23 13.14 4.53
N ARG A 225 -5.38 14.47 4.52
CA ARG A 225 -6.66 15.13 4.21
C ARG A 225 -6.82 15.48 2.75
N TRP A 226 -5.75 15.91 2.07
CA TRP A 226 -5.83 16.54 0.75
C TRP A 226 -5.22 15.71 -0.37
N VAL A 227 -4.28 14.81 -0.08
CA VAL A 227 -3.56 14.02 -1.09
C VAL A 227 -4.19 12.64 -1.18
N ALA A 228 -4.82 12.32 -2.33
CA ALA A 228 -5.61 11.11 -2.52
C ALA A 228 -4.93 9.79 -2.07
N PRO A 229 -3.66 9.47 -2.40
CA PRO A 229 -3.04 8.23 -1.95
C PRO A 229 -2.93 8.11 -0.43
N TYR A 230 -2.61 9.22 0.26
CA TYR A 230 -2.52 9.25 1.72
C TYR A 230 -3.90 9.19 2.39
N ALA A 231 -4.89 9.86 1.81
CA ALA A 231 -6.27 9.81 2.29
C ALA A 231 -6.86 8.39 2.17
N ILE A 232 -6.57 7.68 1.08
CA ILE A 232 -6.96 6.28 0.87
C ILE A 232 -6.31 5.38 1.93
N TYR A 233 -5.00 5.52 2.14
CA TYR A 233 -4.26 4.76 3.16
C TYR A 233 -4.84 4.99 4.56
N ARG A 234 -5.11 6.28 4.92
CA ARG A 234 -5.74 6.63 6.19
C ARG A 234 -7.10 5.96 6.35
N ALA A 235 -7.99 6.07 5.36
CA ALA A 235 -9.34 5.49 5.43
C ALA A 235 -9.29 3.96 5.62
N TYR A 236 -8.41 3.29 4.89
CA TYR A 236 -8.19 1.85 5.02
C TYR A 236 -7.70 1.46 6.42
N ARG A 237 -6.63 2.14 6.91
CA ARG A 237 -6.05 1.84 8.22
C ARG A 237 -6.98 2.19 9.37
N ALA A 238 -7.76 3.26 9.24
CA ALA A 238 -8.78 3.66 10.20
C ALA A 238 -9.90 2.61 10.33
N ALA A 239 -10.39 2.09 9.20
CA ALA A 239 -11.41 1.05 9.20
C ALA A 239 -10.89 -0.27 9.80
N ALA A 240 -9.68 -0.70 9.42
CA ALA A 240 -9.04 -1.89 10.00
C ALA A 240 -8.79 -1.73 11.51
N PHE A 241 -8.34 -0.54 11.94
CA PHE A 241 -8.18 -0.20 13.35
C PHE A 241 -9.49 -0.29 14.11
N LEU A 242 -10.57 0.30 13.60
CA LEU A 242 -11.87 0.31 14.28
C LEU A 242 -12.43 -1.12 14.41
N LYS A 243 -12.30 -1.93 13.36
CA LYS A 243 -12.71 -3.34 13.39
C LYS A 243 -11.88 -4.18 14.35
N GLY A 244 -10.56 -4.00 14.35
CA GLY A 244 -9.65 -4.65 15.29
C GLY A 244 -9.92 -4.23 16.75
N LEU A 245 -10.25 -2.95 16.97
CA LEU A 245 -10.62 -2.45 18.29
C LEU A 245 -11.95 -3.05 18.78
N ALA A 246 -12.96 -3.10 17.90
CA ALA A 246 -14.24 -3.74 18.22
C ALA A 246 -14.03 -5.19 18.68
N ALA A 247 -13.25 -5.95 17.94
CA ALA A 247 -12.94 -7.34 18.28
C ALA A 247 -12.14 -7.48 19.60
N GLN A 248 -11.22 -6.55 19.88
CA GLN A 248 -10.49 -6.53 21.15
C GLN A 248 -11.38 -6.18 22.33
N LEU A 249 -12.34 -5.28 22.17
CA LEU A 249 -13.29 -4.89 23.24
C LEU A 249 -14.22 -6.04 23.65
N GLU A 250 -14.55 -6.96 22.75
CA GLU A 250 -15.29 -8.16 23.09
C GLU A 250 -14.56 -9.07 24.09
N SER A 251 -13.21 -9.04 24.09
CA SER A 251 -12.36 -9.86 24.95
C SER A 251 -11.80 -9.10 26.14
N ARG A 252 -11.59 -7.81 25.99
CA ARG A 252 -10.99 -6.90 26.98
C ARG A 252 -11.91 -5.70 27.16
N PRO A 253 -12.70 -5.66 28.23
CA PRO A 253 -13.71 -4.61 28.41
C PRO A 253 -13.13 -3.21 28.66
N LYS A 254 -11.81 -3.08 28.94
CA LYS A 254 -11.17 -1.78 29.12
C LYS A 254 -10.61 -1.27 27.80
N PRO A 255 -11.12 -0.14 27.26
CA PRO A 255 -10.63 0.44 26.01
C PRO A 255 -9.13 0.76 26.02
N SER A 256 -8.59 1.19 27.15
CA SER A 256 -7.15 1.47 27.31
C SER A 256 -6.27 0.26 27.04
N ASP A 257 -6.67 -0.92 27.56
CA ASP A 257 -5.90 -2.15 27.43
C ASP A 257 -5.95 -2.70 26.00
N ALA A 258 -7.13 -2.60 25.36
CA ALA A 258 -7.32 -2.96 23.96
C ALA A 258 -6.48 -2.04 23.03
N LEU A 259 -6.53 -0.73 23.27
CA LEU A 259 -5.72 0.25 22.51
C LEU A 259 -4.22 0.03 22.72
N GLY A 260 -3.78 -0.23 23.96
CA GLY A 260 -2.39 -0.52 24.27
C GLY A 260 -1.86 -1.75 23.53
N ALA A 261 -2.67 -2.82 23.44
CA ALA A 261 -2.32 -4.02 22.68
C ALA A 261 -2.19 -3.74 21.18
N ILE A 262 -3.13 -2.98 20.59
CA ILE A 262 -3.07 -2.62 19.16
C ILE A 262 -1.87 -1.70 18.91
N ARG A 263 -1.60 -0.71 19.79
CA ARG A 263 -0.47 0.21 19.68
C ARG A 263 0.86 -0.51 19.58
N ALA A 264 1.10 -1.49 20.46
CA ALA A 264 2.36 -2.23 20.54
C ALA A 264 2.74 -2.91 19.21
N LEU A 265 1.77 -3.12 18.32
CA LEU A 265 1.88 -3.91 17.11
C LEU A 265 1.60 -3.07 15.85
N SER A 266 1.25 -1.80 16.03
CA SER A 266 0.97 -0.87 14.95
C SER A 266 2.25 -0.27 14.37
N ASP A 267 2.20 0.07 13.07
CA ASP A 267 3.21 0.90 12.42
C ASP A 267 3.28 2.28 13.09
N PRO A 268 4.44 2.95 13.01
CA PRO A 268 4.69 4.22 13.69
C PRO A 268 3.62 5.28 13.41
N TRP A 269 3.11 5.35 12.18
CA TRP A 269 2.07 6.30 11.80
C TRP A 269 0.76 6.06 12.59
N LEU A 270 0.26 4.81 12.65
CA LEU A 270 -0.98 4.48 13.39
C LEU A 270 -0.76 4.58 14.91
N ALA A 271 0.40 4.14 15.40
CA ALA A 271 0.75 4.25 16.82
C ALA A 271 0.64 5.70 17.31
N GLY A 272 1.10 6.69 16.51
CA GLY A 272 0.96 8.10 16.85
C GLY A 272 -0.49 8.62 16.91
N TYR A 273 -1.43 7.97 16.22
CA TYR A 273 -2.86 8.25 16.38
C TYR A 273 -3.43 7.59 17.63
N ILE A 274 -3.04 6.35 17.91
CA ILE A 274 -3.48 5.60 19.10
C ILE A 274 -2.99 6.29 20.37
N ASP A 275 -1.74 6.82 20.40
CA ASP A 275 -1.23 7.57 21.53
C ASP A 275 -2.12 8.79 21.86
N ARG A 276 -2.55 9.52 20.85
CA ARG A 276 -3.48 10.66 21.05
C ARG A 276 -4.85 10.22 21.54
N VAL A 277 -5.35 9.06 21.10
CA VAL A 277 -6.61 8.50 21.63
C VAL A 277 -6.44 8.13 23.10
N LEU A 278 -5.31 7.49 23.47
CA LEU A 278 -5.00 7.15 24.86
C LEU A 278 -4.87 8.38 25.74
N ASP A 279 -4.17 9.42 25.27
CA ASP A 279 -4.09 10.71 25.98
C ASP A 279 -5.49 11.33 26.15
N GLY A 280 -6.32 11.29 25.12
CA GLY A 280 -7.70 11.77 25.15
C GLY A 280 -8.57 11.01 26.17
N LEU A 281 -8.38 9.69 26.31
CA LEU A 281 -9.09 8.88 27.31
C LEU A 281 -8.72 9.29 28.75
N VAL A 282 -7.45 9.67 28.96
CA VAL A 282 -6.98 10.15 30.28
C VAL A 282 -7.55 11.54 30.58
N LEU A 283 -7.60 12.43 29.57
CA LEU A 283 -8.09 13.79 29.71
C LEU A 283 -9.63 13.86 29.89
N HIS A 284 -10.36 12.94 29.25
CA HIS A 284 -11.83 12.97 29.23
C HIS A 284 -12.43 11.62 29.68
N PRO A 285 -12.22 11.18 30.95
CA PRO A 285 -12.67 9.87 31.43
C PRO A 285 -14.20 9.74 31.42
N ALA A 286 -14.94 10.85 31.54
CA ALA A 286 -16.41 10.86 31.50
C ALA A 286 -16.99 10.71 30.08
N ARG A 287 -16.18 10.92 29.06
CA ARG A 287 -16.60 10.86 27.64
C ARG A 287 -15.54 10.18 26.79
N PRO A 288 -15.33 8.88 26.94
CA PRO A 288 -14.25 8.15 26.28
C PRO A 288 -14.35 8.15 24.74
N ILE A 289 -15.55 8.33 24.17
CA ILE A 289 -15.76 8.42 22.73
C ILE A 289 -15.17 9.71 22.15
N ASP A 290 -15.17 10.82 22.90
CA ASP A 290 -14.62 12.10 22.42
C ASP A 290 -13.10 11.97 22.11
N ALA A 291 -12.41 11.03 22.77
CA ALA A 291 -11.00 10.75 22.52
C ALA A 291 -10.70 10.24 21.09
N PHE A 292 -11.70 9.73 20.38
CA PHE A 292 -11.54 9.24 19.01
C PHE A 292 -11.54 10.34 17.95
N ASP A 293 -11.87 11.59 18.30
CA ASP A 293 -11.79 12.73 17.37
C ASP A 293 -10.35 13.27 17.24
N VAL A 294 -9.44 12.40 16.87
CA VAL A 294 -8.01 12.74 16.62
C VAL A 294 -7.70 12.93 15.13
N GLY A 295 -8.72 12.87 14.27
CA GLY A 295 -8.57 13.01 12.82
C GLY A 295 -8.09 11.75 12.09
N LEU A 296 -8.09 10.58 12.75
CA LEU A 296 -7.88 9.28 12.13
C LEU A 296 -9.12 8.85 11.34
N LEU A 297 -10.27 8.89 11.98
CA LEU A 297 -11.58 8.58 11.41
C LEU A 297 -12.10 9.76 10.58
N ASP A 298 -13.00 9.50 9.64
CA ASP A 298 -13.76 10.55 8.96
C ASP A 298 -14.80 11.16 9.89
N ARG A 299 -15.17 12.41 9.65
CA ARG A 299 -16.10 13.16 10.50
C ARG A 299 -17.43 12.44 10.68
N GLU A 300 -17.96 11.89 9.60
CA GLU A 300 -19.24 11.19 9.64
C GLU A 300 -19.19 9.95 10.56
N THR A 301 -18.06 9.22 10.58
CA THR A 301 -17.85 8.09 11.49
C THR A 301 -17.69 8.56 12.93
N VAL A 302 -16.97 9.65 13.17
CA VAL A 302 -16.81 10.26 14.50
C VAL A 302 -18.16 10.71 15.04
N ASP A 303 -18.94 11.48 14.25
CA ASP A 303 -20.27 11.96 14.64
C ASP A 303 -21.21 10.81 14.96
N ALA A 304 -21.15 9.74 14.17
CA ALA A 304 -21.95 8.53 14.40
C ALA A 304 -21.52 7.78 15.68
N LEU A 305 -20.22 7.72 15.98
CA LEU A 305 -19.71 7.16 17.22
C LEU A 305 -20.14 7.99 18.43
N LEU A 306 -20.04 9.31 18.35
CA LEU A 306 -20.45 10.23 19.40
C LEU A 306 -21.96 10.12 19.68
N LEU A 307 -22.78 9.98 18.62
CA LEU A 307 -24.21 9.82 18.77
C LEU A 307 -24.57 8.51 19.48
N VAL A 308 -24.00 7.38 19.04
CA VAL A 308 -24.29 6.07 19.66
C VAL A 308 -23.71 5.99 21.06
N GLY A 309 -22.52 6.56 21.28
CA GLY A 309 -21.86 6.57 22.60
C GLY A 309 -22.56 7.42 23.65
N ARG A 310 -23.44 8.36 23.25
CA ARG A 310 -24.30 9.11 24.20
C ARG A 310 -25.38 8.28 24.87
N TYR A 311 -25.87 7.26 24.16
CA TYR A 311 -27.02 6.48 24.59
C TYR A 311 -26.67 5.02 24.92
N GLY A 312 -25.43 4.59 24.63
CA GLY A 312 -24.95 3.22 24.81
C GLY A 312 -23.55 3.16 25.42
N THR A 313 -23.02 1.94 25.49
CA THR A 313 -21.64 1.74 25.91
C THR A 313 -20.66 2.07 24.75
N PRO A 314 -19.43 2.53 25.04
CA PRO A 314 -18.41 2.78 24.03
C PRO A 314 -18.15 1.57 23.14
N GLU A 315 -18.17 0.37 23.72
CA GLU A 315 -17.95 -0.90 23.04
C GLU A 315 -19.02 -1.16 22.00
N ALA A 316 -20.30 -0.98 22.34
CA ALA A 316 -21.43 -1.17 21.42
C ALA A 316 -21.39 -0.13 20.28
N ALA A 317 -20.99 1.12 20.57
CA ALA A 317 -20.83 2.16 19.58
C ALA A 317 -19.74 1.77 18.55
N ILE A 318 -18.59 1.34 19.01
CA ILE A 318 -17.45 0.96 18.17
C ILE A 318 -17.80 -0.27 17.33
N SER A 319 -18.37 -1.32 17.92
CA SER A 319 -18.75 -2.55 17.22
C SER A 319 -19.79 -2.30 16.13
N SER A 320 -20.84 -1.53 16.42
CA SER A 320 -21.91 -1.24 15.45
C SER A 320 -21.44 -0.42 14.23
N ARG A 321 -20.34 0.34 14.35
CA ARG A 321 -19.83 1.23 13.31
C ARG A 321 -18.62 0.68 12.57
N ALA A 322 -17.99 -0.37 13.09
CA ALA A 322 -16.80 -0.96 12.49
C ALA A 322 -17.03 -1.44 11.05
N ASP A 323 -18.14 -2.15 10.79
CA ASP A 323 -18.48 -2.64 9.45
C ASP A 323 -18.83 -1.49 8.49
N GLN A 324 -19.55 -0.47 8.98
CA GLN A 324 -19.85 0.72 8.16
C GLN A 324 -18.61 1.52 7.81
N ALA A 325 -17.61 1.59 8.71
CA ALA A 325 -16.34 2.23 8.43
C ALA A 325 -15.59 1.53 7.30
N LEU A 326 -15.65 0.20 7.23
CA LEU A 326 -15.05 -0.58 6.16
C LEU A 326 -15.71 -0.30 4.79
N ASP A 327 -17.02 -0.26 4.74
CA ASP A 327 -17.77 0.09 3.53
C ASP A 327 -17.45 1.52 3.02
N ARG A 328 -17.31 2.47 3.95
CA ARG A 328 -16.91 3.84 3.63
C ARG A 328 -15.47 3.92 3.13
N ALA A 329 -14.55 3.16 3.74
CA ALA A 329 -13.18 3.05 3.28
C ALA A 329 -13.13 2.54 1.84
N SER A 330 -13.87 1.48 1.51
CA SER A 330 -13.99 0.93 0.16
C SER A 330 -14.51 1.98 -0.84
N LYS A 331 -15.57 2.71 -0.50
CA LYS A 331 -16.10 3.81 -1.34
C LYS A 331 -15.09 4.94 -1.52
N SER A 332 -14.31 5.27 -0.50
CA SER A 332 -13.25 6.28 -0.57
C SER A 332 -12.12 5.84 -1.49
N ILE A 333 -11.70 4.59 -1.40
CA ILE A 333 -10.70 3.98 -2.29
C ILE A 333 -11.16 4.08 -3.74
N ARG A 334 -12.40 3.69 -4.04
CA ARG A 334 -12.97 3.77 -5.39
C ARG A 334 -12.99 5.20 -5.95
N ARG A 335 -13.39 6.18 -5.14
CA ARG A 335 -13.42 7.60 -5.54
C ARG A 335 -12.02 8.14 -5.80
N GLY A 336 -11.09 7.88 -4.88
CA GLY A 336 -9.70 8.32 -5.03
C GLY A 336 -9.00 7.68 -6.24
N ALA A 337 -9.22 6.39 -6.47
CA ALA A 337 -8.66 5.69 -7.64
C ALA A 337 -9.21 6.24 -8.97
N LYS A 338 -10.52 6.54 -9.05
CA LYS A 338 -11.12 7.19 -10.23
C LYS A 338 -10.53 8.57 -10.47
N ALA A 339 -10.32 9.37 -9.42
CA ALA A 339 -9.69 10.71 -9.55
C ALA A 339 -8.26 10.60 -10.08
N ILE A 340 -7.46 9.66 -9.56
CA ILE A 340 -6.10 9.39 -10.05
C ILE A 340 -6.14 8.95 -11.52
N GLN A 341 -7.05 8.03 -11.88
CA GLN A 341 -7.21 7.56 -13.25
C GLN A 341 -7.55 8.69 -14.21
N SER A 342 -8.52 9.55 -13.85
CA SER A 342 -8.90 10.70 -14.69
C SER A 342 -7.75 11.69 -14.87
N LEU A 343 -6.99 11.94 -13.82
CA LEU A 343 -5.83 12.84 -13.87
C LEU A 343 -4.73 12.27 -14.77
N VAL A 344 -4.37 11.00 -14.60
CA VAL A 344 -3.34 10.34 -15.44
C VAL A 344 -3.78 10.32 -16.90
N LEU A 345 -5.03 9.92 -17.16
CA LEU A 345 -5.56 9.88 -18.53
C LEU A 345 -5.58 11.27 -19.17
N GLY A 346 -5.95 12.30 -18.41
CA GLY A 346 -5.92 13.70 -18.86
C GLY A 346 -4.51 14.15 -19.23
N VAL A 347 -3.54 13.93 -18.36
CA VAL A 347 -2.13 14.30 -18.62
C VAL A 347 -1.57 13.55 -19.85
N VAL A 348 -1.78 12.23 -19.91
CA VAL A 348 -1.32 11.42 -21.06
C VAL A 348 -2.02 11.88 -22.34
N GLY A 349 -3.32 12.16 -22.29
CA GLY A 349 -4.09 12.66 -23.43
C GLY A 349 -3.56 14.01 -23.96
N VAL A 350 -3.30 14.96 -23.08
CA VAL A 350 -2.71 16.28 -23.45
C VAL A 350 -1.34 16.09 -24.10
N VAL A 351 -0.51 15.23 -23.56
CA VAL A 351 0.82 14.94 -24.11
C VAL A 351 0.71 14.33 -25.52
N ILE A 352 -0.18 13.34 -25.69
CA ILE A 352 -0.39 12.72 -27.01
C ILE A 352 -0.88 13.75 -28.02
N ILE A 353 -1.88 14.56 -27.66
CA ILE A 353 -2.42 15.59 -28.52
C ILE A 353 -1.31 16.59 -28.93
N TRP A 354 -0.49 17.02 -27.96
CA TRP A 354 0.62 17.93 -28.23
C TRP A 354 1.65 17.35 -29.22
N VAL A 355 2.04 16.10 -29.02
CA VAL A 355 2.99 15.38 -29.90
C VAL A 355 2.40 15.24 -31.30
N VAL A 356 1.15 14.78 -31.43
CA VAL A 356 0.48 14.60 -32.72
C VAL A 356 0.32 15.95 -33.45
N PHE A 357 -0.12 16.98 -32.73
CA PHE A 357 -0.27 18.32 -33.29
C PHE A 357 1.06 18.89 -33.80
N SER A 358 2.14 18.73 -33.03
CA SER A 358 3.49 19.13 -33.45
C SER A 358 3.92 18.42 -34.72
N LEU A 359 3.62 17.13 -34.87
CA LEU A 359 3.92 16.35 -36.07
C LEU A 359 3.15 16.84 -37.31
N VAL A 360 1.85 17.03 -37.16
CA VAL A 360 1.00 17.51 -38.27
C VAL A 360 1.50 18.86 -38.75
N LEU A 361 1.79 19.78 -37.84
CA LEU A 361 2.35 21.08 -38.20
C LEU A 361 3.68 20.97 -38.95
N GLN A 362 4.55 20.06 -38.55
CA GLN A 362 5.84 19.83 -39.24
C GLN A 362 5.63 19.27 -40.61
N THR A 363 4.75 18.31 -40.82
CA THR A 363 4.45 17.69 -42.10
C THR A 363 3.87 18.73 -43.08
N VAL A 364 2.95 19.57 -42.60
CA VAL A 364 2.36 20.66 -43.42
C VAL A 364 3.42 21.68 -43.85
N LYS A 365 4.33 22.09 -42.95
CA LYS A 365 5.40 23.03 -43.24
C LYS A 365 6.43 22.48 -44.24
N ILE A 366 6.82 21.22 -44.12
CA ILE A 366 7.71 20.55 -45.05
C ILE A 366 7.06 20.55 -46.46
N ASN A 367 5.77 20.19 -46.54
CA ASN A 367 5.05 20.13 -47.80
C ASN A 367 4.90 21.52 -48.47
N MET A 368 4.64 22.55 -47.66
CA MET A 368 4.59 23.95 -48.17
C MET A 368 5.96 24.45 -48.69
N ASN A 369 7.06 24.11 -48.01
CA ASN A 369 8.41 24.50 -48.45
C ASN A 369 8.83 23.76 -49.72
N THR A 370 8.47 22.49 -49.90
CA THR A 370 8.73 21.74 -51.12
C THR A 370 7.92 22.32 -52.32
N MET A 371 6.65 22.67 -52.10
CA MET A 371 5.84 23.33 -53.15
C MET A 371 6.33 24.75 -53.52
N GLY A 372 6.77 25.55 -52.52
CA GLY A 372 7.34 26.88 -52.76
C GLY A 372 8.69 26.86 -53.50
N GLY A 373 9.48 25.81 -53.33
CA GLY A 373 10.75 25.59 -54.04
C GLY A 373 10.56 25.29 -55.53
N PHE A 374 9.47 24.64 -55.93
CA PHE A 374 9.16 24.35 -57.32
C PHE A 374 8.66 25.60 -58.10
N SER A 375 8.03 26.55 -57.45
CA SER A 375 7.55 27.80 -58.12
C SER A 375 8.66 28.83 -58.37
N GLY A 376 9.80 28.72 -57.67
CA GLY A 376 10.95 29.61 -57.83
C GLY A 376 11.94 29.22 -58.97
N GLN A 377 11.83 28.00 -59.52
CA GLN A 377 12.73 27.51 -60.57
C GLN A 377 12.15 27.59 -62.02
N ALA A 378 10.92 28.07 -62.17
CA ALA A 378 10.28 28.19 -63.47
C ALA A 378 10.29 29.63 -63.94
N ALA A 379 11.48 30.21 -64.22
CA ALA A 379 11.82 31.27 -65.17
C ALA A 379 13.28 31.71 -64.92
N PRO A 380 14.12 32.01 -65.96
CA PRO A 380 13.77 32.36 -67.31
C PRO A 380 14.64 31.68 -68.39
N ALA A 381 14.03 31.15 -69.40
CA ALA A 381 14.72 30.90 -70.63
C ALA A 381 13.82 31.33 -71.85
N ALA A 382 13.52 32.62 -71.94
CA ALA A 382 12.93 33.18 -73.13
C ALA A 382 13.33 34.65 -73.26
N ALA A 383 14.60 34.89 -73.66
CA ALA A 383 15.07 36.14 -74.27
C ALA A 383 16.45 35.93 -74.90
N ARG A 384 16.51 35.32 -76.10
CA ARG A 384 17.34 35.72 -77.23
C ARG A 384 17.02 34.88 -78.45
#